data_bf0f2ba5431faa1eae48a9a875724a9d
#
_entry.id   bf0f2ba5431faa1eae48a9a875724a9d
#
_cell.length_a   1.000
_cell.length_b   1.000
_cell.length_c   1.000
_cell.angle_alpha   90.00
_cell.angle_beta   90.00
_cell.angle_gamma   90.00
#
_symmetry.space_group_name_H-M   'P 1'
#
loop_
_entity.id
_entity.type
_entity.pdbx_description
1 polymer ?
#
loop_
_entity_poly.entity_id
_entity_poly.type
_entity_poly.pdbx_seq_one_letter_code
_entity_poly.pdbx_strand_id
1 'polypeptide(L)'
;MTTALICGIVAFSIGSSWTVAATIGIGLVGIATNMELSPAVTAGAVISGAYFGDKSSPLSDTANLAAAVGGAELYQHLREVLWTSIPAFAITLLIFLFMGSPGDFDATEKLDSIRNTFDVSLVHFLPLVVVIALAALRFPPFTTIMLGALAGALLAVVASPERVIAFAAAPDLWEPLALLKGAWLALASGYTSPTGYETIDMLASRGGMERMLDTIWLIIVALAFGGVVEKAGVIDRLIAPVLAAVKSNGGLVAATVGSTVTTNVV
;
A
#
# COMPACT_ATOMS: atom_id res chain seq x y z
N MET A 1 -0.46 11.72 14.06
CA MET A 1 0.55 12.22 13.10
C MET A 1 1.54 11.13 12.67
N THR A 2 2.30 10.50 13.56
CA THR A 2 3.29 9.45 13.24
C THR A 2 2.70 8.33 12.39
N THR A 3 1.51 7.85 12.72
CA THR A 3 0.75 6.84 11.95
C THR A 3 0.58 7.22 10.49
N ALA A 4 0.15 8.46 10.20
CA ALA A 4 -0.02 8.93 8.83
C ALA A 4 1.31 9.00 8.06
N LEU A 5 2.38 9.44 8.73
CA LEU A 5 3.72 9.47 8.13
C LEU A 5 4.24 8.07 7.79
N ILE A 6 4.13 7.12 8.73
CA ILE A 6 4.57 5.73 8.52
C ILE A 6 3.77 5.13 7.34
N CYS A 7 2.45 5.23 7.37
CA CYS A 7 1.61 4.72 6.29
C CYS A 7 1.92 5.39 4.94
N GLY A 8 2.21 6.70 4.95
CA GLY A 8 2.59 7.44 3.74
C GLY A 8 3.89 6.96 3.13
N ILE A 9 4.93 6.79 3.94
CA ILE A 9 6.24 6.31 3.48
C ILE A 9 6.14 4.88 2.95
N VAL A 10 5.43 4.01 3.67
CA VAL A 10 5.29 2.61 3.27
C VAL A 10 4.43 2.49 2.01
N ALA A 11 3.32 3.23 1.92
CA ALA A 11 2.47 3.23 0.72
C ALA A 11 3.19 3.80 -0.50
N PHE A 12 4.00 4.85 -0.33
CA PHE A 12 4.86 5.36 -1.39
C PHE A 12 5.84 4.29 -1.90
N SER A 13 6.42 3.51 -0.98
CA SER A 13 7.41 2.48 -1.32
C SER A 13 6.79 1.25 -1.98
N ILE A 14 5.58 0.88 -1.60
CA ILE A 14 4.87 -0.30 -2.13
C ILE A 14 4.01 0.06 -3.35
N GLY A 15 3.50 1.30 -3.43
CA GLY A 15 2.58 1.74 -4.46
C GLY A 15 1.15 1.19 -4.28
N SER A 16 0.72 0.96 -3.02
CA SER A 16 -0.62 0.43 -2.74
C SER A 16 -1.16 0.90 -1.39
N SER A 17 -2.18 1.73 -1.43
CA SER A 17 -2.90 2.19 -0.23
C SER A 17 -3.65 1.04 0.46
N TRP A 18 -4.26 0.15 -0.30
CA TRP A 18 -5.02 -0.99 0.22
C TRP A 18 -4.14 -1.95 1.01
N THR A 19 -2.98 -2.28 0.47
CA THR A 19 -2.02 -3.15 1.14
C THR A 19 -1.59 -2.56 2.46
N VAL A 20 -1.25 -1.26 2.50
CA VAL A 20 -0.80 -0.59 3.72
C VAL A 20 -1.92 -0.46 4.74
N ALA A 21 -3.13 -0.07 4.33
CA ALA A 21 -4.28 0.02 5.23
C ALA A 21 -4.62 -1.34 5.85
N ALA A 22 -4.64 -2.41 5.04
CA ALA A 22 -4.98 -3.76 5.49
C ALA A 22 -3.84 -4.51 6.21
N THR A 23 -2.63 -3.96 6.26
CA THR A 23 -1.47 -4.58 6.95
C THR A 23 -1.03 -3.74 8.13
N ILE A 24 -0.10 -2.82 7.90
CA ILE A 24 0.47 -1.93 8.93
C ILE A 24 -0.63 -1.09 9.57
N GLY A 25 -1.62 -0.67 8.79
CA GLY A 25 -2.75 0.13 9.28
C GLY A 25 -3.52 -0.56 10.39
N ILE A 26 -3.88 -1.84 10.22
CA ILE A 26 -4.58 -2.62 11.25
C ILE A 26 -3.73 -2.73 12.52
N GLY A 27 -2.42 -3.00 12.36
CA GLY A 27 -1.49 -3.04 13.49
C GLY A 27 -1.40 -1.71 14.24
N LEU A 28 -1.31 -0.59 13.53
CA LEU A 28 -1.26 0.74 14.13
C LEU A 28 -2.56 1.12 14.84
N VAL A 29 -3.73 0.73 14.30
CA VAL A 29 -5.02 0.89 14.99
C VAL A 29 -5.06 0.01 16.25
N GLY A 30 -4.57 -1.21 16.20
CA GLY A 30 -4.46 -2.09 17.37
C GLY A 30 -3.56 -1.50 18.46
N ILE A 31 -2.41 -0.93 18.07
CA ILE A 31 -1.49 -0.23 19.00
C ILE A 31 -2.22 0.98 19.62
N ALA A 32 -2.89 1.79 18.80
CA ALA A 32 -3.62 2.97 19.27
C ALA A 32 -4.72 2.61 20.28
N THR A 33 -5.45 1.52 20.04
CA THR A 33 -6.45 1.00 20.97
C THR A 33 -5.83 0.65 22.33
N ASN A 34 -4.65 0.03 22.32
CA ASN A 34 -3.94 -0.29 23.55
C ASN A 34 -3.34 0.94 24.26
N MET A 35 -3.16 2.05 23.52
CA MET A 35 -2.69 3.33 24.06
C MET A 35 -3.85 4.25 24.47
N GLU A 36 -5.08 3.72 24.53
CA GLU A 36 -6.30 4.49 24.81
C GLU A 36 -6.55 5.65 23.83
N LEU A 37 -5.89 5.62 22.66
CA LEU A 37 -6.15 6.58 21.59
C LEU A 37 -7.40 6.18 20.81
N SER A 38 -8.09 7.15 20.24
CA SER A 38 -9.28 6.90 19.41
C SER A 38 -8.93 6.03 18.19
N PRO A 39 -9.47 4.80 18.07
CA PRO A 39 -9.26 3.95 16.89
C PRO A 39 -9.75 4.61 15.60
N ALA A 40 -10.82 5.40 15.67
CA ALA A 40 -11.38 6.11 14.52
C ALA A 40 -10.42 7.19 13.99
N VAL A 41 -9.81 7.98 14.88
CA VAL A 41 -8.81 8.99 14.51
C VAL A 41 -7.57 8.31 13.93
N THR A 42 -7.13 7.19 14.52
CA THR A 42 -5.98 6.43 14.04
C THR A 42 -6.27 5.80 12.68
N ALA A 43 -7.46 5.24 12.46
CA ALA A 43 -7.87 4.73 11.16
C ALA A 43 -7.90 5.84 10.10
N GLY A 44 -8.40 7.02 10.44
CA GLY A 44 -8.33 8.19 9.57
C GLY A 44 -6.90 8.58 9.22
N ALA A 45 -5.97 8.53 10.19
CA ALA A 45 -4.55 8.81 9.95
C ALA A 45 -3.90 7.73 9.05
N VAL A 46 -4.24 6.45 9.24
CA VAL A 46 -3.80 5.34 8.38
C VAL A 46 -4.24 5.57 6.94
N ILE A 47 -5.52 5.81 6.73
CA ILE A 47 -6.10 6.01 5.39
C ILE A 47 -5.48 7.23 4.72
N SER A 48 -5.39 8.36 5.43
CA SER A 48 -4.81 9.60 4.89
C SER A 48 -3.37 9.41 4.44
N GLY A 49 -2.54 8.74 5.25
CA GLY A 49 -1.16 8.44 4.90
C GLY A 49 -1.06 7.46 3.73
N ALA A 50 -1.80 6.36 3.80
CA ALA A 50 -1.78 5.33 2.77
C ALA A 50 -2.18 5.88 1.39
N TYR A 51 -3.24 6.67 1.30
CA TYR A 51 -3.66 7.29 0.04
C TYR A 51 -2.70 8.35 -0.46
N PHE A 52 -2.12 9.16 0.44
CA PHE A 52 -1.10 10.13 0.04
C PHE A 52 0.12 9.43 -0.56
N GLY A 53 0.63 8.41 0.10
CA GLY A 53 1.79 7.66 -0.37
C GLY A 53 1.54 6.96 -1.70
N ASP A 54 0.40 6.28 -1.83
CA ASP A 54 -0.03 5.59 -3.04
C ASP A 54 -0.10 6.57 -4.23
N LYS A 55 -0.88 7.64 -4.13
CA LYS A 55 -1.03 8.63 -5.20
C LYS A 55 0.27 9.29 -5.64
N SER A 56 1.24 9.35 -4.75
CA SER A 56 2.54 9.99 -4.99
C SER A 56 3.58 9.02 -5.55
N SER A 57 3.30 7.73 -5.53
CA SER A 57 4.23 6.67 -5.91
C SER A 57 4.22 6.38 -7.40
N PRO A 58 5.39 6.30 -8.05
CA PRO A 58 5.48 5.83 -9.43
C PRO A 58 5.19 4.32 -9.57
N LEU A 59 5.15 3.59 -8.45
CA LEU A 59 4.83 2.16 -8.40
C LEU A 59 3.33 1.89 -8.26
N SER A 60 2.53 2.93 -8.02
CA SER A 60 1.09 2.84 -7.84
C SER A 60 0.40 2.39 -9.13
N ASP A 61 -0.39 1.33 -9.03
CA ASP A 61 -1.24 0.84 -10.12
C ASP A 61 -2.29 1.87 -10.50
N THR A 62 -2.90 2.53 -9.51
CA THR A 62 -3.91 3.56 -9.72
C THR A 62 -3.34 4.82 -10.38
N ALA A 63 -2.15 5.28 -10.00
CA ALA A 63 -1.48 6.42 -10.61
C ALA A 63 -1.06 6.12 -12.06
N ASN A 64 -0.53 4.92 -12.30
CA ASN A 64 -0.17 4.45 -13.64
C ASN A 64 -1.41 4.34 -14.54
N LEU A 65 -2.49 3.77 -14.04
CA LEU A 65 -3.75 3.65 -14.78
C LEU A 65 -4.34 5.02 -15.11
N ALA A 66 -4.38 5.94 -14.14
CA ALA A 66 -4.89 7.29 -14.34
C ALA A 66 -4.10 8.06 -15.41
N ALA A 67 -2.77 7.98 -15.37
CA ALA A 67 -1.91 8.57 -16.38
C ALA A 67 -2.15 7.96 -17.77
N ALA A 68 -2.25 6.63 -17.87
CA ALA A 68 -2.48 5.93 -19.12
C ALA A 68 -3.84 6.27 -19.74
N VAL A 69 -4.91 6.28 -18.95
CA VAL A 69 -6.27 6.63 -19.41
C VAL A 69 -6.35 8.11 -19.80
N GLY A 70 -5.68 9.00 -19.04
CA GLY A 70 -5.61 10.42 -19.34
C GLY A 70 -4.68 10.78 -20.49
N GLY A 71 -3.94 9.82 -21.06
CA GLY A 71 -2.96 10.08 -22.13
C GLY A 71 -1.78 10.94 -21.66
N ALA A 72 -1.50 10.97 -20.37
CA ALA A 72 -0.44 11.76 -19.76
C ALA A 72 0.82 10.91 -19.50
N GLU A 73 1.98 11.57 -19.47
CA GLU A 73 3.21 10.92 -19.03
C GLU A 73 3.18 10.78 -17.50
N LEU A 74 3.55 9.58 -16.98
CA LEU A 74 3.42 9.24 -15.55
C LEU A 74 4.08 10.25 -14.61
N TYR A 75 5.32 10.63 -14.89
CA TYR A 75 6.05 11.54 -13.99
C TYR A 75 5.53 12.97 -14.03
N GLN A 76 4.99 13.39 -15.18
CA GLN A 76 4.30 14.68 -15.30
C GLN A 76 2.99 14.64 -14.48
N HIS A 77 2.22 13.56 -14.60
CA HIS A 77 1.02 13.34 -13.80
C HIS A 77 1.33 13.37 -12.29
N LEU A 78 2.34 12.62 -11.84
CA LEU A 78 2.76 12.61 -10.43
C LEU A 78 3.18 13.99 -9.93
N ARG A 79 3.90 14.77 -10.74
CA ARG A 79 4.28 16.13 -10.40
C ARG A 79 3.08 17.03 -10.15
N GLU A 80 2.06 16.95 -11.00
CA GLU A 80 0.82 17.73 -10.85
C GLU A 80 0.03 17.28 -9.61
N VAL A 81 -0.05 15.97 -9.36
CA VAL A 81 -0.69 15.41 -8.16
C VAL A 81 0.00 15.90 -6.88
N LEU A 82 1.32 15.96 -6.86
CA LEU A 82 2.10 16.42 -5.69
C LEU A 82 1.82 17.88 -5.32
N TRP A 83 1.56 18.75 -6.30
CA TRP A 83 1.20 20.16 -6.06
C TRP A 83 -0.05 20.33 -5.17
N THR A 84 -1.01 19.43 -5.30
CA THR A 84 -2.24 19.45 -4.49
C THR A 84 -2.13 18.56 -3.27
N SER A 85 -1.46 17.41 -3.37
CA SER A 85 -1.41 16.41 -2.32
C SER A 85 -0.48 16.80 -1.18
N ILE A 86 0.66 17.44 -1.44
CA ILE A 86 1.59 17.89 -0.38
C ILE A 86 0.94 18.90 0.55
N PRO A 87 0.33 20.00 0.08
CA PRO A 87 -0.35 20.93 0.97
C PRO A 87 -1.51 20.29 1.75
N ALA A 88 -2.31 19.46 1.09
CA ALA A 88 -3.42 18.75 1.73
C ALA A 88 -2.92 17.80 2.83
N PHE A 89 -1.85 17.05 2.57
CA PHE A 89 -1.27 16.14 3.56
C PHE A 89 -0.60 16.90 4.72
N ALA A 90 0.06 18.02 4.44
CA ALA A 90 0.63 18.88 5.49
C ALA A 90 -0.46 19.40 6.45
N ILE A 91 -1.60 19.87 5.92
CA ILE A 91 -2.75 20.28 6.73
C ILE A 91 -3.29 19.09 7.53
N THR A 92 -3.40 17.93 6.91
CA THR A 92 -3.84 16.70 7.57
C THR A 92 -2.93 16.31 8.72
N LEU A 93 -1.60 16.40 8.53
CA LEU A 93 -0.63 16.13 9.60
C LEU A 93 -0.76 17.12 10.75
N LEU A 94 -0.99 18.41 10.47
CA LEU A 94 -1.25 19.42 11.51
C LEU A 94 -2.52 19.08 12.29
N ILE A 95 -3.61 18.71 11.62
CA ILE A 95 -4.85 18.31 12.30
C ILE A 95 -4.58 17.12 13.22
N PHE A 96 -3.91 16.07 12.76
CA PHE A 96 -3.56 14.91 13.59
C PHE A 96 -2.55 15.22 14.69
N LEU A 97 -1.72 16.24 14.54
CA LEU A 97 -0.84 16.70 15.63
C LEU A 97 -1.64 17.23 16.82
N PHE A 98 -2.71 18.01 16.55
CA PHE A 98 -3.57 18.56 17.60
C PHE A 98 -4.60 17.56 18.13
N MET A 99 -4.99 16.55 17.34
CA MET A 99 -5.96 15.53 17.77
C MET A 99 -5.32 14.37 18.55
N GLY A 100 -3.99 14.19 18.45
CA GLY A 100 -3.27 13.11 19.10
C GLY A 100 -2.71 13.58 20.45
N SER A 101 -3.29 13.15 21.56
CA SER A 101 -2.69 13.27 22.89
C SER A 101 -2.26 11.87 23.34
N PRO A 102 -0.96 11.57 23.43
CA PRO A 102 -0.51 10.27 23.95
C PRO A 102 -0.79 10.20 25.44
N GLY A 103 -1.46 9.12 25.88
CA GLY A 103 -1.47 8.69 27.26
C GLY A 103 -0.12 8.07 27.66
N ASP A 104 0.09 7.78 28.93
CA ASP A 104 1.24 7.01 29.42
C ASP A 104 1.12 5.57 28.92
N PHE A 105 1.91 5.22 27.90
CA PHE A 105 1.93 3.89 27.28
C PHE A 105 3.27 3.20 27.56
N ASP A 106 3.20 2.06 28.25
CA ASP A 106 4.34 1.17 28.40
C ASP A 106 4.38 0.13 27.26
N ALA A 107 5.28 0.36 26.29
CA ALA A 107 5.48 -0.51 25.15
C ALA A 107 6.45 -1.68 25.44
N THR A 108 7.07 -1.71 26.61
CA THR A 108 8.23 -2.55 26.92
C THR A 108 7.92 -4.04 26.73
N GLU A 109 6.83 -4.53 27.28
CA GLU A 109 6.44 -5.93 27.21
C GLU A 109 6.16 -6.41 25.77
N LYS A 110 5.51 -5.56 24.97
CA LYS A 110 5.20 -5.88 23.55
C LYS A 110 6.43 -5.78 22.65
N LEU A 111 7.30 -4.80 22.90
CA LEU A 111 8.56 -4.67 22.19
C LEU A 111 9.49 -5.85 22.47
N ASP A 112 9.54 -6.31 23.70
CA ASP A 112 10.33 -7.48 24.07
C ASP A 112 9.76 -8.77 23.45
N SER A 113 8.46 -8.91 23.35
CA SER A 113 7.83 -10.04 22.65
C SER A 113 8.17 -10.05 21.16
N ILE A 114 8.15 -8.88 20.48
CA ILE A 114 8.53 -8.75 19.08
C ILE A 114 10.03 -9.04 18.90
N ARG A 115 10.90 -8.50 19.75
CA ARG A 115 12.35 -8.72 19.70
C ARG A 115 12.73 -10.16 19.94
N ASN A 116 12.03 -10.86 20.83
CA ASN A 116 12.27 -12.27 21.11
C ASN A 116 11.78 -13.20 19.97
N THR A 117 10.81 -12.74 19.19
CA THR A 117 10.22 -13.53 18.10
C THR A 117 10.87 -13.24 16.75
N PHE A 118 11.27 -11.99 16.50
CA PHE A 118 11.84 -11.56 15.22
C PHE A 118 13.19 -10.87 15.45
N ASP A 119 14.17 -11.25 14.65
CA ASP A 119 15.44 -10.52 14.57
C ASP A 119 15.24 -9.22 13.78
N VAL A 120 14.98 -8.13 14.49
CA VAL A 120 14.73 -6.82 13.88
C VAL A 120 16.07 -6.09 13.72
N SER A 121 16.63 -6.16 12.52
CA SER A 121 17.89 -5.52 12.15
C SER A 121 17.69 -4.53 11.00
N LEU A 122 18.55 -3.51 10.92
CA LEU A 122 18.55 -2.56 9.81
C LEU A 122 18.76 -3.22 8.45
N VAL A 123 19.41 -4.38 8.40
CA VAL A 123 19.62 -5.15 7.18
C VAL A 123 18.28 -5.59 6.55
N HIS A 124 17.25 -5.81 7.35
CA HIS A 124 15.93 -6.20 6.85
C HIS A 124 15.20 -5.09 6.08
N PHE A 125 15.69 -3.85 6.16
CA PHE A 125 15.20 -2.74 5.30
C PHE A 125 15.85 -2.71 3.91
N LEU A 126 16.84 -3.57 3.64
CA LEU A 126 17.54 -3.61 2.34
C LEU A 126 16.58 -3.72 1.14
N PRO A 127 15.57 -4.62 1.12
CA PRO A 127 14.63 -4.69 0.00
C PRO A 127 13.86 -3.38 -0.21
N LEU A 128 13.47 -2.71 0.88
CA LEU A 128 12.82 -1.41 0.83
C LEU A 128 13.73 -0.33 0.23
N VAL A 129 15.00 -0.31 0.64
CA VAL A 129 16.01 0.62 0.09
C VAL A 129 16.21 0.36 -1.40
N VAL A 130 16.25 -0.91 -1.83
CA VAL A 130 16.35 -1.28 -3.26
C VAL A 130 15.15 -0.73 -4.03
N VAL A 131 13.93 -0.92 -3.55
CA VAL A 131 12.71 -0.41 -4.19
C VAL A 131 12.74 1.10 -4.31
N ILE A 132 13.05 1.81 -3.23
CA ILE A 132 13.13 3.28 -3.23
C ILE A 132 14.20 3.78 -4.19
N ALA A 133 15.38 3.17 -4.19
CA ALA A 133 16.48 3.55 -5.07
C ALA A 133 16.11 3.35 -6.55
N LEU A 134 15.54 2.20 -6.92
CA LEU A 134 15.12 1.92 -8.29
C LEU A 134 13.98 2.85 -8.73
N ALA A 135 13.04 3.16 -7.85
CA ALA A 135 11.97 4.12 -8.12
C ALA A 135 12.54 5.53 -8.34
N ALA A 136 13.49 5.97 -7.51
CA ALA A 136 14.18 7.25 -7.67
C ALA A 136 14.98 7.33 -8.98
N LEU A 137 15.54 6.20 -9.43
CA LEU A 137 16.23 6.05 -10.72
C LEU A 137 15.26 5.90 -11.91
N ARG A 138 13.95 6.00 -11.67
CA ARG A 138 12.88 5.91 -12.69
C ARG A 138 12.86 4.60 -13.46
N PHE A 139 13.21 3.49 -12.81
CA PHE A 139 13.02 2.16 -13.39
C PHE A 139 11.51 1.87 -13.58
N PRO A 140 11.15 1.02 -14.58
CA PRO A 140 9.75 0.61 -14.77
C PRO A 140 9.17 0.01 -13.50
N PRO A 141 7.92 0.30 -13.13
CA PRO A 141 7.29 -0.14 -11.87
C PRO A 141 7.36 -1.66 -11.67
N PHE A 142 7.05 -2.44 -12.71
CA PHE A 142 7.11 -3.90 -12.67
C PHE A 142 8.52 -4.40 -12.30
N THR A 143 9.56 -3.87 -12.96
CA THR A 143 10.96 -4.25 -12.69
C THR A 143 11.36 -3.90 -11.26
N THR A 144 10.96 -2.73 -10.78
CA THR A 144 11.26 -2.25 -9.43
C THR A 144 10.65 -3.16 -8.36
N ILE A 145 9.38 -3.50 -8.50
CA ILE A 145 8.68 -4.39 -7.55
C ILE A 145 9.27 -5.80 -7.61
N MET A 146 9.51 -6.32 -8.81
CA MET A 146 10.10 -7.65 -9.00
C MET A 146 11.48 -7.76 -8.34
N LEU A 147 12.37 -6.79 -8.59
CA LEU A 147 13.70 -6.78 -7.99
C LEU A 147 13.65 -6.60 -6.48
N GLY A 148 12.74 -5.78 -5.98
CA GLY A 148 12.49 -5.64 -4.54
C GLY A 148 12.02 -6.95 -3.89
N ALA A 149 11.08 -7.63 -4.51
CA ALA A 149 10.58 -8.93 -4.05
C ALA A 149 11.68 -10.01 -4.06
N LEU A 150 12.48 -10.07 -5.13
CA LEU A 150 13.63 -10.98 -5.22
C LEU A 150 14.72 -10.66 -4.19
N ALA A 151 15.00 -9.37 -3.95
CA ALA A 151 15.93 -8.95 -2.90
C ALA A 151 15.43 -9.36 -1.51
N GLY A 152 14.12 -9.24 -1.25
CA GLY A 152 13.50 -9.72 -0.03
C GLY A 152 13.59 -11.23 0.16
N ALA A 153 13.30 -11.98 -0.89
CA ALA A 153 13.42 -13.45 -0.89
C ALA A 153 14.88 -13.90 -0.66
N LEU A 154 15.84 -13.27 -1.35
CA LEU A 154 17.26 -13.55 -1.16
C LEU A 154 17.71 -13.22 0.27
N LEU A 155 17.29 -12.07 0.80
CA LEU A 155 17.62 -11.69 2.17
C LEU A 155 17.04 -12.68 3.17
N ALA A 156 15.80 -13.15 2.99
CA ALA A 156 15.18 -14.16 3.85
C ALA A 156 15.97 -15.47 3.85
N VAL A 157 16.41 -15.94 2.68
CA VAL A 157 17.24 -17.15 2.53
C VAL A 157 18.58 -17.01 3.25
N VAL A 158 19.21 -15.82 3.17
CA VAL A 158 20.52 -15.58 3.79
C VAL A 158 20.42 -15.31 5.30
N ALA A 159 19.45 -14.50 5.71
CA ALA A 159 19.33 -14.07 7.11
C ALA A 159 18.60 -15.08 8.01
N SER A 160 17.71 -15.90 7.45
CA SER A 160 16.89 -16.84 8.23
C SER A 160 16.62 -18.15 7.47
N PRO A 161 17.64 -18.89 7.04
CA PRO A 161 17.48 -20.09 6.23
C PRO A 161 16.60 -21.14 6.90
N GLU A 162 16.74 -21.33 8.22
CA GLU A 162 15.95 -22.30 8.97
C GLU A 162 14.45 -22.01 8.92
N ARG A 163 14.05 -20.73 8.99
CA ARG A 163 12.64 -20.32 8.86
C ARG A 163 12.10 -20.55 7.45
N VAL A 164 12.91 -20.29 6.43
CA VAL A 164 12.54 -20.53 5.04
C VAL A 164 12.34 -22.02 4.77
N ILE A 165 13.23 -22.89 5.31
CA ILE A 165 13.12 -24.36 5.21
C ILE A 165 11.88 -24.85 5.96
N ALA A 166 11.65 -24.37 7.19
CA ALA A 166 10.48 -24.73 7.98
C ALA A 166 9.19 -24.33 7.25
N PHE A 167 9.15 -23.14 6.64
CA PHE A 167 8.02 -22.67 5.85
C PHE A 167 7.80 -23.49 4.57
N ALA A 168 8.87 -24.02 3.95
CA ALA A 168 8.77 -24.90 2.79
C ALA A 168 8.01 -26.21 3.07
N ALA A 169 7.92 -26.61 4.37
CA ALA A 169 7.25 -27.82 4.84
C ALA A 169 7.61 -29.06 4.00
N ALA A 170 8.90 -29.26 3.72
CA ALA A 170 9.40 -30.32 2.85
C ALA A 170 10.67 -30.95 3.46
N PRO A 171 10.53 -31.80 4.50
CA PRO A 171 11.66 -32.37 5.23
C PRO A 171 12.54 -33.30 4.37
N ASP A 172 11.98 -33.88 3.31
CA ASP A 172 12.67 -34.82 2.43
C ASP A 172 13.43 -34.14 1.29
N LEU A 173 13.30 -32.82 1.15
CA LEU A 173 13.99 -32.08 0.09
C LEU A 173 15.42 -31.72 0.48
N TRP A 174 16.32 -31.81 -0.48
CA TRP A 174 17.66 -31.26 -0.35
C TRP A 174 17.61 -29.77 0.02
N GLU A 175 18.44 -29.33 0.96
CA GLU A 175 18.42 -28.01 1.57
C GLU A 175 18.30 -26.83 0.58
N PRO A 176 19.10 -26.72 -0.50
CA PRO A 176 18.95 -25.65 -1.48
C PRO A 176 17.60 -25.64 -2.20
N LEU A 177 17.02 -26.81 -2.44
CA LEU A 177 15.68 -26.93 -3.03
C LEU A 177 14.58 -26.55 -2.05
N ALA A 178 14.76 -26.87 -0.76
CA ALA A 178 13.84 -26.44 0.30
C ALA A 178 13.85 -24.90 0.47
N LEU A 179 15.03 -24.29 0.43
CA LEU A 179 15.19 -22.83 0.45
C LEU A 179 14.51 -22.17 -0.76
N LEU A 180 14.75 -22.70 -1.96
CA LEU A 180 14.10 -22.20 -3.19
C LEU A 180 12.58 -22.34 -3.11
N LYS A 181 12.08 -23.49 -2.65
CA LYS A 181 10.65 -23.74 -2.48
C LYS A 181 10.04 -22.80 -1.47
N GLY A 182 10.65 -22.60 -0.30
CA GLY A 182 10.16 -21.69 0.74
C GLY A 182 10.11 -20.24 0.26
N ALA A 183 11.16 -19.76 -0.41
CA ALA A 183 11.20 -18.44 -1.00
C ALA A 183 10.12 -18.27 -2.07
N TRP A 184 9.94 -19.26 -2.95
CA TRP A 184 8.91 -19.25 -3.98
C TRP A 184 7.50 -19.23 -3.40
N LEU A 185 7.22 -20.06 -2.40
CA LEU A 185 5.92 -20.08 -1.72
C LEU A 185 5.61 -18.74 -1.05
N ALA A 186 6.61 -18.13 -0.41
CA ALA A 186 6.44 -16.81 0.21
C ALA A 186 6.10 -15.73 -0.83
N LEU A 187 6.70 -15.77 -2.02
CA LEU A 187 6.37 -14.85 -3.12
C LEU A 187 5.01 -15.15 -3.76
N ALA A 188 4.67 -16.41 -3.94
CA ALA A 188 3.45 -16.85 -4.61
C ALA A 188 2.22 -16.73 -3.71
N SER A 189 2.22 -17.41 -2.56
CA SER A 189 1.05 -17.54 -1.67
C SER A 189 1.12 -16.67 -0.42
N GLY A 190 2.28 -16.05 -0.17
CA GLY A 190 2.56 -15.25 1.03
C GLY A 190 3.10 -16.08 2.18
N TYR A 191 3.71 -15.38 3.13
CA TYR A 191 4.21 -16.00 4.36
C TYR A 191 3.08 -16.12 5.39
N THR A 192 3.04 -17.22 6.12
CA THR A 192 2.15 -17.45 7.25
C THR A 192 3.01 -17.65 8.50
N SER A 193 2.82 -16.81 9.49
CA SER A 193 3.57 -16.83 10.75
C SER A 193 2.94 -17.81 11.73
N PRO A 194 3.69 -18.79 12.26
CA PRO A 194 3.19 -19.76 13.22
C PRO A 194 3.65 -19.46 14.65
N THR A 195 3.67 -18.21 15.09
CA THR A 195 4.22 -17.85 16.42
C THR A 195 3.26 -18.20 17.57
N GLY A 196 1.97 -18.40 17.26
CA GLY A 196 0.93 -18.65 18.26
C GLY A 196 0.43 -17.39 18.98
N TYR A 197 0.98 -16.22 18.65
CA TYR A 197 0.49 -14.92 19.12
C TYR A 197 -0.39 -14.31 18.03
N GLU A 198 -1.71 -14.32 18.20
CA GLU A 198 -2.68 -13.90 17.19
C GLU A 198 -2.37 -12.54 16.56
N THR A 199 -2.01 -11.54 17.36
CA THR A 199 -1.67 -10.20 16.87
C THR A 199 -0.40 -10.20 16.02
N ILE A 200 0.62 -10.97 16.39
CA ILE A 200 1.88 -11.07 15.66
C ILE A 200 1.66 -11.85 14.36
N ASP A 201 0.93 -12.97 14.45
CA ASP A 201 0.63 -13.82 13.30
C ASP A 201 -0.22 -13.07 12.28
N MET A 202 -1.18 -12.27 12.72
CA MET A 202 -1.98 -11.40 11.85
C MET A 202 -1.12 -10.35 11.12
N LEU A 203 -0.12 -9.77 11.78
CA LEU A 203 0.78 -8.78 11.19
C LEU A 203 1.80 -9.41 10.24
N ALA A 204 2.37 -10.55 10.64
CA ALA A 204 3.44 -11.21 9.90
C ALA A 204 2.94 -12.11 8.76
N SER A 205 1.69 -12.62 8.83
CA SER A 205 1.10 -13.47 7.79
C SER A 205 0.58 -12.66 6.61
N ARG A 206 1.47 -12.19 5.76
CA ARG A 206 1.15 -11.26 4.66
C ARG A 206 1.94 -11.59 3.40
N GLY A 207 1.62 -10.84 2.33
CA GLY A 207 2.28 -10.94 1.03
C GLY A 207 1.67 -12.03 0.14
N GLY A 208 2.39 -12.35 -0.92
CA GLY A 208 2.00 -13.33 -1.93
C GLY A 208 1.18 -12.75 -3.07
N MET A 209 1.52 -13.18 -4.28
CA MET A 209 0.82 -12.78 -5.51
C MET A 209 -0.62 -13.29 -5.52
N GLU A 210 -0.87 -14.46 -4.95
CA GLU A 210 -2.20 -15.11 -4.91
C GLU A 210 -3.25 -14.21 -4.26
N ARG A 211 -2.90 -13.48 -3.20
CA ARG A 211 -3.81 -12.54 -2.53
C ARG A 211 -4.18 -11.31 -3.38
N MET A 212 -3.42 -11.05 -4.45
CA MET A 212 -3.72 -9.98 -5.40
C MET A 212 -4.64 -10.42 -6.54
N LEU A 213 -4.92 -11.73 -6.68
CA LEU A 213 -5.76 -12.23 -7.77
C LEU A 213 -7.18 -11.66 -7.72
N ASP A 214 -7.76 -11.50 -6.54
CA ASP A 214 -9.08 -10.88 -6.38
C ASP A 214 -9.08 -9.42 -6.86
N THR A 215 -8.01 -8.68 -6.56
CA THR A 215 -7.83 -7.30 -7.03
C THR A 215 -7.66 -7.25 -8.54
N ILE A 216 -6.86 -8.15 -9.11
CA ILE A 216 -6.68 -8.26 -10.57
C ILE A 216 -8.00 -8.58 -11.25
N TRP A 217 -8.77 -9.52 -10.68
CA TRP A 217 -10.08 -9.87 -11.18
C TRP A 217 -11.05 -8.68 -11.15
N LEU A 218 -11.07 -7.96 -10.04
CA LEU A 218 -11.87 -6.74 -9.91
C LEU A 218 -11.51 -5.70 -10.98
N ILE A 219 -10.20 -5.47 -11.21
CA ILE A 219 -9.72 -4.53 -12.24
C ILE A 219 -10.19 -4.97 -13.64
N ILE A 220 -10.03 -6.26 -13.98
CA ILE A 220 -10.47 -6.78 -15.27
C ILE A 220 -11.97 -6.57 -15.47
N VAL A 221 -12.78 -6.92 -14.47
CA VAL A 221 -14.25 -6.77 -14.53
C VAL A 221 -14.63 -5.29 -14.64
N ALA A 222 -14.01 -4.43 -13.85
CA ALA A 222 -14.26 -2.98 -13.86
C ALA A 222 -13.91 -2.35 -15.22
N LEU A 223 -12.76 -2.70 -15.79
CA LEU A 223 -12.35 -2.22 -17.11
C LEU A 223 -13.27 -2.76 -18.23
N ALA A 224 -13.65 -4.02 -18.18
CA ALA A 224 -14.59 -4.61 -19.13
C ALA A 224 -15.97 -3.93 -19.07
N PHE A 225 -16.49 -3.74 -17.85
CA PHE A 225 -17.75 -3.02 -17.63
C PHE A 225 -17.67 -1.58 -18.09
N GLY A 226 -16.59 -0.86 -17.70
CA GLY A 226 -16.34 0.52 -18.12
C GLY A 226 -16.29 0.67 -19.64
N GLY A 227 -15.59 -0.23 -20.33
CA GLY A 227 -15.52 -0.25 -21.79
C GLY A 227 -16.89 -0.51 -22.47
N VAL A 228 -17.73 -1.36 -21.87
CA VAL A 228 -19.12 -1.58 -22.38
C VAL A 228 -19.97 -0.32 -22.20
N VAL A 229 -19.92 0.29 -21.01
CA VAL A 229 -20.69 1.51 -20.68
C VAL A 229 -20.24 2.70 -21.56
N GLU A 230 -18.95 2.84 -21.80
CA GLU A 230 -18.37 3.84 -22.73
C GLU A 230 -18.85 3.59 -24.15
N LYS A 231 -18.70 2.36 -24.66
CA LYS A 231 -19.12 1.98 -26.01
C LYS A 231 -20.63 2.14 -26.24
N ALA A 232 -21.43 1.94 -25.20
CA ALA A 232 -22.87 2.16 -25.23
C ALA A 232 -23.26 3.65 -25.23
N GLY A 233 -22.31 4.58 -25.07
CA GLY A 233 -22.56 6.01 -25.04
C GLY A 233 -23.28 6.50 -23.77
N VAL A 234 -23.30 5.70 -22.72
CA VAL A 234 -23.95 6.06 -21.45
C VAL A 234 -23.20 7.18 -20.79
N ILE A 235 -21.86 7.10 -20.78
CA ILE A 235 -20.97 8.10 -20.18
C ILE A 235 -21.16 9.45 -20.89
N ASP A 236 -21.16 9.45 -22.22
CA ASP A 236 -21.35 10.66 -23.03
C ASP A 236 -22.67 11.35 -22.69
N ARG A 237 -23.76 10.59 -22.54
CA ARG A 237 -25.08 11.12 -22.17
C ARG A 237 -25.13 11.72 -20.77
N LEU A 238 -24.41 11.11 -19.82
CA LEU A 238 -24.34 11.61 -18.45
C LEU A 238 -23.46 12.86 -18.32
N ILE A 239 -22.36 12.90 -19.07
CA ILE A 239 -21.36 13.97 -18.96
C ILE A 239 -21.74 15.17 -19.85
N ALA A 240 -22.40 14.98 -20.99
CA ALA A 240 -22.74 16.05 -21.93
C ALA A 240 -23.47 17.25 -21.28
N PRO A 241 -24.50 17.07 -20.43
CA PRO A 241 -25.16 18.21 -19.78
C PRO A 241 -24.23 18.94 -18.78
N VAL A 242 -23.35 18.21 -18.10
CA VAL A 242 -22.37 18.77 -17.16
C VAL A 242 -21.35 19.61 -17.92
N LEU A 243 -20.81 19.08 -19.03
CA LEU A 243 -19.87 19.82 -19.90
C LEU A 243 -20.50 21.04 -20.54
N ALA A 244 -21.77 20.96 -20.98
CA ALA A 244 -22.49 22.08 -21.54
C ALA A 244 -22.72 23.23 -20.53
N ALA A 245 -22.83 22.92 -19.25
CA ALA A 245 -22.97 23.90 -18.17
C ALA A 245 -21.64 24.57 -17.78
N VAL A 246 -20.50 23.93 -18.09
CA VAL A 246 -19.15 24.39 -17.73
C VAL A 246 -18.65 25.40 -18.73
N LYS A 247 -18.39 26.64 -18.27
CA LYS A 247 -17.90 27.75 -19.11
C LYS A 247 -16.46 28.16 -18.80
N SER A 248 -15.79 27.50 -17.85
CA SER A 248 -14.43 27.84 -17.42
C SER A 248 -13.65 26.61 -16.96
N ASN A 249 -12.32 26.70 -16.99
CA ASN A 249 -11.46 25.63 -16.47
C ASN A 249 -11.75 25.32 -14.99
N GLY A 250 -11.98 26.34 -14.16
CA GLY A 250 -12.36 26.16 -12.75
C GLY A 250 -13.72 25.46 -12.60
N GLY A 251 -14.68 25.78 -13.48
CA GLY A 251 -15.97 25.09 -13.52
C GLY A 251 -15.82 23.62 -13.92
N LEU A 252 -14.91 23.29 -14.84
CA LEU A 252 -14.62 21.92 -15.25
C LEU A 252 -14.05 21.11 -14.07
N VAL A 253 -13.06 21.66 -13.37
CA VAL A 253 -12.48 21.04 -12.19
C VAL A 253 -13.53 20.82 -11.11
N ALA A 254 -14.35 21.82 -10.81
CA ALA A 254 -15.42 21.72 -9.83
C ALA A 254 -16.47 20.65 -10.21
N ALA A 255 -16.85 20.58 -11.48
CA ALA A 255 -17.80 19.59 -11.98
C ALA A 255 -17.22 18.17 -11.90
N THR A 256 -15.95 18.00 -12.26
CA THR A 256 -15.24 16.71 -12.15
C THR A 256 -15.15 16.25 -10.70
N VAL A 257 -14.72 17.12 -9.78
CA VAL A 257 -14.64 16.79 -8.34
C VAL A 257 -16.03 16.49 -7.80
N GLY A 258 -17.04 17.33 -8.12
CA GLY A 258 -18.41 17.11 -7.67
C GLY A 258 -19.00 15.78 -8.16
N SER A 259 -18.80 15.44 -9.43
CA SER A 259 -19.28 14.17 -9.99
C SER A 259 -18.58 12.96 -9.36
N THR A 260 -17.25 13.05 -9.16
CA THR A 260 -16.48 11.98 -8.49
C THR A 260 -16.94 11.77 -7.06
N VAL A 261 -17.15 12.84 -6.28
CA VAL A 261 -17.66 12.72 -4.91
C VAL A 261 -19.07 12.12 -4.90
N THR A 262 -19.94 12.55 -5.80
CA THR A 262 -21.31 12.04 -5.89
C THR A 262 -21.33 10.54 -6.23
N THR A 263 -20.53 10.12 -7.20
CA THR A 263 -20.46 8.70 -7.59
C THR A 263 -19.81 7.79 -6.56
N ASN A 264 -19.00 8.33 -5.63
CA ASN A 264 -18.40 7.54 -4.55
C ASN A 264 -19.28 7.46 -3.29
N VAL A 265 -20.29 8.31 -3.17
CA VAL A 265 -21.20 8.35 -2.00
C VAL A 265 -22.50 7.58 -2.25
N VAL A 266 -22.85 7.37 -3.52
CA VAL A 266 -24.03 6.58 -3.95
C VAL A 266 -23.62 5.16 -4.28
#